data_d450baa6cd02c7e9e1fece60801917ea
#
_entry.id   d450baa6cd02c7e9e1fece60801917ea
#
_cell.length_a   1.000
_cell.length_b   1.000
_cell.length_c   1.000
_cell.angle_alpha   90.00
_cell.angle_beta   90.00
_cell.angle_gamma   90.00
#
_symmetry.space_group_name_H-M   'P 1'
#
loop_
_entity.id
_entity.type
_entity.pdbx_description
1 polymer ?
#
loop_
_entity_poly.entity_id
_entity_poly.type
_entity_poly.pdbx_seq_one_letter_code
_entity_poly.pdbx_strand_id
1 'polypeptide(L)'
;MIKLVYVIKKRADISETDFHEYWLKKHGPLVRSFAKSMRAKKYVQSHTVSEDAGKQIRGTRPKMNETYDGITEVWWDTLEDFGGGGAVQERAEAARALLEDESKFIDFEHSSIFLTEEHEIFDYTK
;
A
#
# COMPACT_ATOMS: atom_id res chain seq x y z
N MET A 1 -1.42 -11.08 -13.40
CA MET A 1 -2.10 -10.11 -12.52
C MET A 1 -1.30 -8.81 -12.45
N ILE A 2 -2.00 -7.72 -12.30
CA ILE A 2 -1.39 -6.41 -12.09
C ILE A 2 -1.42 -6.11 -10.60
N LYS A 3 -0.31 -5.59 -10.09
CA LYS A 3 -0.19 -5.26 -8.68
C LYS A 3 0.22 -3.80 -8.51
N LEU A 4 -0.55 -3.07 -7.71
CA LEU A 4 -0.17 -1.76 -7.24
C LEU A 4 0.72 -1.92 -6.00
N VAL A 5 1.84 -1.20 -5.98
CA VAL A 5 2.73 -1.14 -4.82
C VAL A 5 2.73 0.30 -4.32
N TYR A 6 2.46 0.47 -3.05
CA TYR A 6 2.42 1.77 -2.40
C TYR A 6 3.44 1.75 -1.26
N VAL A 7 4.56 2.42 -1.46
CA VAL A 7 5.62 2.51 -0.46
C VAL A 7 5.33 3.72 0.42
N ILE A 8 5.09 3.48 1.71
CA ILE A 8 4.43 4.47 2.57
C ILE A 8 5.36 5.00 3.66
N LYS A 9 5.43 6.34 3.75
CA LYS A 9 5.93 7.07 4.90
C LYS A 9 4.76 7.62 5.69
N LYS A 10 4.79 7.48 7.01
CA LYS A 10 3.78 8.09 7.87
C LYS A 10 3.96 9.61 7.94
N ARG A 11 2.89 10.32 8.27
CA ARG A 11 2.98 11.74 8.58
C ARG A 11 3.90 11.94 9.79
N ALA A 12 4.69 13.01 9.74
CA ALA A 12 5.63 13.32 10.81
C ALA A 12 4.94 13.65 12.14
N ASP A 13 3.69 14.09 12.10
CA ASP A 13 2.92 14.52 13.28
C ASP A 13 2.17 13.39 13.99
N ILE A 14 2.33 12.13 13.55
CA ILE A 14 1.73 10.99 14.24
C ILE A 14 2.82 10.00 14.62
N SER A 15 2.58 9.25 15.72
CA SER A 15 3.52 8.23 16.18
C SER A 15 3.44 6.97 15.29
N GLU A 16 4.50 6.15 15.35
CA GLU A 16 4.50 4.87 14.66
C GLU A 16 3.34 3.98 15.11
N THR A 17 3.08 3.95 16.41
CA THR A 17 2.00 3.14 16.97
C THR A 17 0.65 3.59 16.42
N ASP A 18 0.39 4.89 16.43
CA ASP A 18 -0.87 5.45 15.93
C ASP A 18 -1.01 5.23 14.43
N PHE A 19 0.09 5.37 13.68
CA PHE A 19 0.09 5.12 12.24
C PHE A 19 -0.31 3.68 11.93
N HIS A 20 0.35 2.70 12.53
CA HIS A 20 0.08 1.28 12.27
C HIS A 20 -1.32 0.89 12.72
N GLU A 21 -1.77 1.40 13.85
CA GLU A 21 -3.10 1.11 14.37
C GLU A 21 -4.19 1.68 13.47
N TYR A 22 -4.05 2.94 13.05
CA TYR A 22 -5.02 3.57 12.15
C TYR A 22 -5.08 2.85 10.80
N TRP A 23 -3.91 2.60 10.22
CA TRP A 23 -3.80 1.94 8.93
C TRP A 23 -4.48 0.57 8.93
N LEU A 24 -4.21 -0.23 9.97
CA LEU A 24 -4.77 -1.58 10.09
C LEU A 24 -6.26 -1.57 10.45
N LYS A 25 -6.63 -0.81 11.47
CA LYS A 25 -7.96 -0.93 12.08
C LYS A 25 -9.00 0.01 11.50
N LYS A 26 -8.60 1.09 10.86
CA LYS A 26 -9.51 2.07 10.26
C LYS A 26 -9.44 2.07 8.75
N HIS A 27 -8.26 2.25 8.19
CA HIS A 27 -8.09 2.31 6.73
C HIS A 27 -8.33 0.95 6.07
N GLY A 28 -7.82 -0.12 6.66
CA GLY A 28 -7.99 -1.47 6.10
C GLY A 28 -9.46 -1.84 5.87
N PRO A 29 -10.32 -1.72 6.88
CA PRO A 29 -11.75 -1.96 6.69
C PRO A 29 -12.40 -1.05 5.66
N LEU A 30 -11.97 0.20 5.55
CA LEU A 30 -12.47 1.12 4.53
C LEU A 30 -12.13 0.62 3.13
N VAL A 31 -10.88 0.19 2.92
CA VAL A 31 -10.46 -0.40 1.65
C VAL A 31 -11.31 -1.62 1.32
N ARG A 32 -11.53 -2.49 2.30
CA ARG A 32 -12.36 -3.69 2.12
C ARG A 32 -13.77 -3.31 1.63
N SER A 33 -14.32 -2.23 2.16
CA SER A 33 -15.68 -1.80 1.78
C SER A 33 -15.77 -1.37 0.32
N PHE A 34 -14.66 -0.98 -0.29
CA PHE A 34 -14.61 -0.54 -1.69
C PHE A 34 -14.02 -1.59 -2.65
N ALA A 35 -13.69 -2.78 -2.15
CA ALA A 35 -13.02 -3.80 -2.96
C ALA A 35 -13.78 -4.11 -4.26
N LYS A 36 -15.09 -4.28 -4.17
CA LYS A 36 -15.92 -4.58 -5.34
C LYS A 36 -15.98 -3.42 -6.33
N SER A 37 -16.17 -2.20 -5.82
CA SER A 37 -16.21 -1.00 -6.66
C SER A 37 -14.93 -0.82 -7.45
N MET A 38 -13.79 -1.17 -6.85
CA MET A 38 -12.48 -1.05 -7.47
C MET A 38 -12.08 -2.27 -8.28
N ARG A 39 -12.86 -3.35 -8.23
CA ARG A 39 -12.53 -4.66 -8.83
C ARG A 39 -11.23 -5.26 -8.30
N ALA A 40 -10.81 -4.86 -7.11
CA ALA A 40 -9.61 -5.38 -6.50
C ALA A 40 -9.80 -6.82 -6.03
N LYS A 41 -8.82 -7.68 -6.26
CA LYS A 41 -8.88 -9.10 -5.92
C LYS A 41 -8.19 -9.42 -4.61
N LYS A 42 -7.22 -8.62 -4.22
CA LYS A 42 -6.45 -8.86 -3.00
C LYS A 42 -5.83 -7.55 -2.52
N TYR A 43 -5.79 -7.37 -1.22
CA TYR A 43 -5.19 -6.21 -0.58
C TYR A 43 -4.38 -6.68 0.62
N VAL A 44 -3.12 -6.28 0.70
CA VAL A 44 -2.23 -6.64 1.79
C VAL A 44 -1.52 -5.41 2.31
N GLN A 45 -1.48 -5.26 3.62
CA GLN A 45 -0.64 -4.29 4.29
C GLN A 45 0.56 -5.01 4.88
N SER A 46 1.76 -4.51 4.60
CA SER A 46 2.99 -4.99 5.22
C SER A 46 3.55 -3.89 6.09
N HIS A 47 3.48 -4.06 7.38
CA HIS A 47 3.92 -3.08 8.37
C HIS A 47 5.39 -3.29 8.70
N THR A 48 6.19 -2.22 8.61
CA THR A 48 7.61 -2.29 8.95
C THR A 48 7.77 -2.75 10.40
N VAL A 49 8.63 -3.73 10.62
CA VAL A 49 8.85 -4.30 11.95
C VAL A 49 10.16 -3.76 12.54
N SER A 50 11.18 -4.49 12.67
CA SER A 50 12.41 -4.08 13.36
C SER A 50 13.24 -3.07 12.56
N GLU A 51 13.36 -1.84 13.06
CA GLU A 51 14.24 -0.82 12.45
C GLU A 51 15.72 -1.22 12.55
N ASP A 52 16.11 -1.88 13.63
CA ASP A 52 17.50 -2.34 13.78
C ASP A 52 17.88 -3.37 12.72
N ALA A 53 17.02 -4.35 12.49
CA ALA A 53 17.24 -5.36 11.44
C ALA A 53 17.22 -4.73 10.05
N GLY A 54 16.30 -3.82 9.81
CA GLY A 54 16.23 -3.08 8.55
C GLY A 54 17.47 -2.26 8.29
N LYS A 55 17.92 -1.54 9.30
CA LYS A 55 19.14 -0.71 9.25
C LYS A 55 20.37 -1.56 8.93
N GLN A 56 20.45 -2.73 9.55
CA GLN A 56 21.56 -3.65 9.32
C GLN A 56 21.59 -4.13 7.87
N ILE A 57 20.45 -4.52 7.32
CA ILE A 57 20.40 -5.00 5.94
C ILE A 57 20.65 -3.87 4.93
N ARG A 58 20.11 -2.67 5.18
CA ARG A 58 20.39 -1.50 4.34
C ARG A 58 21.88 -1.15 4.35
N GLY A 59 22.55 -1.32 5.47
CA GLY A 59 23.98 -1.04 5.62
C GLY A 59 24.88 -1.90 4.75
N THR A 60 24.37 -2.99 4.18
CA THR A 60 25.14 -3.83 3.27
C THR A 60 25.20 -3.25 1.85
N ARG A 61 24.41 -2.24 1.54
CA ARG A 61 24.35 -1.60 0.22
C ARG A 61 24.92 -0.18 0.30
N PRO A 62 25.79 0.21 -0.66
CA PRO A 62 26.37 1.55 -0.64
C PRO A 62 25.32 2.66 -0.66
N LYS A 63 25.39 3.59 0.29
CA LYS A 63 24.56 4.79 0.35
C LYS A 63 23.05 4.54 0.51
N MET A 64 22.65 3.33 0.84
CA MET A 64 21.22 3.02 1.06
C MET A 64 20.86 3.34 2.51
N ASN A 65 20.07 4.37 2.72
CA ASN A 65 19.69 4.79 4.09
C ASN A 65 18.20 5.16 4.22
N GLU A 66 17.43 5.10 3.12
CA GLU A 66 16.00 5.36 3.19
C GLU A 66 15.27 4.18 3.82
N THR A 67 14.27 4.48 4.65
CA THR A 67 13.37 3.48 5.19
C THR A 67 11.93 3.96 5.01
N TYR A 68 10.98 3.03 5.12
CA TYR A 68 9.56 3.30 4.98
C TYR A 68 8.81 2.62 6.12
N ASP A 69 7.60 3.10 6.38
CA ASP A 69 6.79 2.59 7.48
C ASP A 69 5.97 1.37 7.08
N GLY A 70 5.80 1.17 5.79
CA GLY A 70 5.15 -0.02 5.29
C GLY A 70 4.88 0.00 3.80
N ILE A 71 4.28 -1.06 3.32
CA ILE A 71 3.89 -1.23 1.92
C ILE A 71 2.44 -1.68 1.86
N THR A 72 1.66 -1.06 0.98
CA THR A 72 0.37 -1.59 0.55
C THR A 72 0.56 -2.28 -0.79
N GLU A 73 -0.07 -3.43 -0.94
CA GLU A 73 -0.11 -4.12 -2.22
C GLU A 73 -1.57 -4.46 -2.53
N VAL A 74 -1.97 -4.16 -3.77
CA VAL A 74 -3.33 -4.42 -4.24
C VAL A 74 -3.25 -5.10 -5.60
N TRP A 75 -4.01 -6.16 -5.81
CA TRP A 75 -3.97 -6.94 -7.05
C TRP A 75 -5.26 -6.83 -7.84
N TRP A 76 -5.12 -6.79 -9.16
CA TRP A 76 -6.20 -6.88 -10.14
C TRP A 76 -5.87 -7.97 -11.15
N ASP A 77 -6.90 -8.59 -11.72
CA ASP A 77 -6.68 -9.60 -12.76
C ASP A 77 -6.01 -8.99 -13.99
N THR A 78 -6.44 -7.80 -14.39
CA THR A 78 -5.94 -7.12 -15.59
C THR A 78 -5.75 -5.64 -15.33
N LEU A 79 -4.96 -4.99 -16.19
CA LEU A 79 -4.79 -3.55 -16.18
C LEU A 79 -6.12 -2.83 -16.47
N GLU A 80 -6.97 -3.45 -17.31
CA GLU A 80 -8.29 -2.91 -17.60
C GLU A 80 -9.17 -2.87 -16.35
N ASP A 81 -9.14 -3.91 -15.52
CA ASP A 81 -9.89 -3.94 -14.26
C ASP A 81 -9.41 -2.83 -13.31
N PHE A 82 -8.11 -2.61 -13.23
CA PHE A 82 -7.57 -1.48 -12.48
C PHE A 82 -8.06 -0.15 -13.08
N GLY A 83 -8.02 -0.01 -14.40
CA GLY A 83 -8.43 1.19 -15.13
C GLY A 83 -9.92 1.45 -15.12
N GLY A 84 -10.72 0.45 -14.77
CA GLY A 84 -12.06 0.71 -14.37
C GLY A 84 -13.23 0.43 -15.27
N GLY A 85 -13.12 -0.44 -16.18
CA GLY A 85 -14.27 -0.72 -17.04
C GLY A 85 -15.61 -0.71 -16.29
N GLY A 86 -16.52 0.14 -16.66
CA GLY A 86 -17.94 0.08 -16.35
C GLY A 86 -18.46 0.90 -15.16
N ALA A 87 -17.84 0.95 -14.02
CA ALA A 87 -18.40 1.58 -12.82
C ALA A 87 -17.65 2.86 -12.45
N VAL A 88 -17.56 3.80 -13.38
CA VAL A 88 -16.72 5.00 -13.25
C VAL A 88 -17.07 5.83 -12.02
N GLN A 89 -18.37 6.05 -11.76
CA GLN A 89 -18.78 6.88 -10.64
C GLN A 89 -18.47 6.25 -9.28
N GLU A 90 -18.75 4.97 -9.14
CA GLU A 90 -18.46 4.24 -7.90
C GLU A 90 -16.97 4.21 -7.61
N ARG A 91 -16.16 4.08 -8.65
CA ARG A 91 -14.72 4.08 -8.51
C ARG A 91 -14.17 5.46 -8.17
N ALA A 92 -14.75 6.51 -8.73
CA ALA A 92 -14.38 7.88 -8.37
C ALA A 92 -14.69 8.16 -6.90
N GLU A 93 -15.81 7.67 -6.41
CA GLU A 93 -16.18 7.79 -4.99
C GLU A 93 -15.20 7.02 -4.10
N ALA A 94 -14.86 5.79 -4.48
CA ALA A 94 -13.90 4.99 -3.75
C ALA A 94 -12.53 5.68 -3.71
N ALA A 95 -12.04 6.14 -4.86
CA ALA A 95 -10.75 6.82 -4.95
C ALA A 95 -10.70 8.06 -4.07
N ARG A 96 -11.76 8.87 -4.08
CA ARG A 96 -11.84 10.07 -3.26
C ARG A 96 -11.86 9.75 -1.78
N ALA A 97 -12.69 8.77 -1.37
CA ALA A 97 -12.80 8.37 0.03
C ALA A 97 -11.47 7.83 0.56
N LEU A 98 -10.78 7.01 -0.24
CA LEU A 98 -9.49 6.44 0.14
C LEU A 98 -8.42 7.52 0.22
N LEU A 99 -8.37 8.43 -0.74
CA LEU A 99 -7.42 9.54 -0.73
C LEU A 99 -7.61 10.42 0.51
N GLU A 100 -8.86 10.77 0.80
CA GLU A 100 -9.17 11.58 1.98
C GLU A 100 -8.73 10.88 3.27
N ASP A 101 -8.98 9.58 3.39
CA ASP A 101 -8.57 8.82 4.56
C ASP A 101 -7.04 8.69 4.64
N GLU A 102 -6.37 8.44 3.52
CA GLU A 102 -4.90 8.38 3.45
C GLU A 102 -4.25 9.69 3.91
N SER A 103 -4.85 10.83 3.61
CA SER A 103 -4.32 12.13 4.00
C SER A 103 -4.19 12.29 5.52
N LYS A 104 -4.88 11.46 6.28
CA LYS A 104 -4.84 11.51 7.74
C LYS A 104 -3.61 10.86 8.34
N PHE A 105 -2.94 9.97 7.60
CA PHE A 105 -1.81 9.23 8.17
C PHE A 105 -0.60 9.08 7.25
N ILE A 106 -0.73 9.35 5.95
CA ILE A 106 0.35 9.17 4.97
C ILE A 106 0.96 10.52 4.60
N ASP A 107 2.30 10.55 4.55
CA ASP A 107 3.06 11.65 3.99
C ASP A 107 3.22 11.40 2.49
N PHE A 108 2.37 12.03 1.69
CA PHE A 108 2.37 11.80 0.24
C PHE A 108 3.68 12.20 -0.43
N GLU A 109 4.28 13.29 0.04
CA GLU A 109 5.51 13.82 -0.55
C GLU A 109 6.65 12.81 -0.47
N HIS A 110 6.72 12.05 0.62
CA HIS A 110 7.80 11.08 0.86
C HIS A 110 7.39 9.63 0.63
N SER A 111 6.22 9.42 0.05
CA SER A 111 5.72 8.11 -0.33
C SER A 111 5.71 7.96 -1.84
N SER A 112 5.52 6.75 -2.33
CA SER A 112 5.47 6.50 -3.78
C SER A 112 4.49 5.38 -4.09
N ILE A 113 3.85 5.48 -5.27
CA ILE A 113 2.87 4.49 -5.70
C ILE A 113 3.11 4.19 -7.18
N PHE A 114 3.09 2.91 -7.54
CA PHE A 114 3.33 2.49 -8.92
C PHE A 114 2.72 1.12 -9.17
N LEU A 115 2.53 0.81 -10.45
CA LEU A 115 1.99 -0.48 -10.89
C LEU A 115 3.12 -1.42 -11.30
N THR A 116 2.93 -2.70 -11.03
CA THR A 116 3.91 -3.74 -11.34
C THR A 116 3.22 -4.96 -11.95
N GLU A 117 4.01 -5.76 -12.63
CA GLU A 117 3.61 -7.09 -13.08
C GLU A 117 4.49 -8.09 -12.34
N GLU A 118 3.87 -9.05 -11.67
CA GLU A 118 4.61 -10.02 -10.88
C GLU A 118 5.21 -11.14 -11.73
N HIS A 119 6.46 -11.49 -11.41
CA HIS A 119 7.12 -12.66 -11.97
C HIS A 119 7.60 -13.52 -10.81
N GLU A 120 6.94 -14.66 -10.57
CA GLU A 120 7.30 -15.55 -9.49
C GLU A 120 8.55 -16.34 -9.88
N ILE A 121 9.65 -16.15 -9.15
CA ILE A 121 10.89 -16.85 -9.42
C ILE A 121 10.89 -18.21 -8.70
N PHE A 122 10.45 -18.22 -7.45
CA PHE A 122 10.20 -19.47 -6.73
C PHE A 122 9.23 -19.21 -5.57
N ASP A 123 8.57 -20.27 -5.12
CA ASP A 123 7.67 -20.24 -3.97
C ASP A 123 7.73 -21.59 -3.27
N TYR A 124 8.37 -21.62 -2.11
CA TYR A 124 8.50 -22.83 -1.30
C TYR A 124 7.54 -22.83 -0.11
N THR A 125 6.56 -21.92 -0.07
CA THR A 125 5.59 -21.85 1.02
C THR A 125 4.44 -22.83 0.87
N LYS A 126 4.31 -23.45 -0.30
CA LYS A 126 3.23 -24.41 -0.61
C LYS A 126 3.66 -25.84 -0.49
#